data_e9fe3b29b977da21cafb1b28b3cda47c
#
_entry.id   e9fe3b29b977da21cafb1b28b3cda47c
#
_cell.length_a   1.000
_cell.length_b   1.000
_cell.length_c   1.000
_cell.angle_alpha   90.00
_cell.angle_beta   90.00
_cell.angle_gamma   90.00
#
_symmetry.space_group_name_H-M   'P 1'
#
loop_
_entity.id
_entity.type
_entity.pdbx_description
1 polymer ?
#
loop_
_entity_poly.entity_id
_entity_poly.type
_entity_poly.pdbx_seq_one_letter_code
_entity_poly.pdbx_strand_id
1 'polypeptide(L)'
;MMKKLLPAICALCAAALPLFGGEEIPLGEKDFHLGEFSIGGGKFNVRCDNGVFTVEIPEQPGISNETRGAVFKLPLEKLLGKGLQIRGEVRYENIGFDKGNPHSGGKILVYNGKAGVKNFFVSPTLKGTRNEWQPVTLYCNFPADIDDAQIVFGIQLGWGKLQFRNMTIEEFPIAPISDIKLPEDFKSEYTDRVTRNTARRGVMSPAWKRLSEKDIHDLGAWNVNLIRYQIVDGCPDVNDVAVYKKWFNSALDHLESLMPLLKKYDIQVIVDMHHVVGGRCGKIAEGTAIDPSHFQIMEKDLYRDAFIEIWRETAKRFKGNTRIYAYDLCNEPIQHGSARHSFWQVQYDAAKAIRAVDPEVPIMVESNHMANPVFFEMMPMPLKNIIYSVHMYSPGEYTHQGVGDLSYVKTFYERQFDYRDAGWTRARLAKSMEAVRKFQQKYGAKIQVGEFSVTIWAPGGASYLDELVSIFEEYKWDWTYHAFREWDGWSLEHEGTPANMKRTGKSDRLDVMLKYFKQNKK
;
A
#
# COMPACT_ATOMS: atom_id res chain seq x y z
N MET A 1 -42.36 18.99 46.41
CA MET A 1 -42.60 17.53 46.47
C MET A 1 -41.87 16.87 45.31
N MET A 2 -40.68 16.45 45.59
CA MET A 2 -39.91 15.58 44.71
C MET A 2 -40.34 14.15 44.92
N LYS A 3 -40.44 13.36 43.86
CA LYS A 3 -40.00 11.94 43.85
C LYS A 3 -40.18 11.29 42.49
N LYS A 4 -39.02 10.81 42.00
CA LYS A 4 -38.84 9.58 41.21
C LYS A 4 -39.32 9.55 39.74
N LEU A 5 -38.35 9.65 38.85
CA LEU A 5 -38.31 8.88 37.61
C LEU A 5 -36.84 8.76 37.14
N LEU A 6 -36.16 7.75 37.56
CA LEU A 6 -35.11 6.92 36.94
C LEU A 6 -35.43 5.50 37.42
N PRO A 7 -35.36 4.43 36.67
CA PRO A 7 -34.39 4.10 35.66
C PRO A 7 -35.00 3.40 34.42
N ALA A 8 -34.51 3.64 33.25
CA ALA A 8 -34.65 2.71 32.12
C ALA A 8 -33.67 3.09 30.99
N ILE A 9 -32.37 3.17 31.31
CA ILE A 9 -31.32 3.15 30.29
C ILE A 9 -30.25 2.21 30.81
N CYS A 10 -30.53 0.93 30.74
CA CYS A 10 -29.53 -0.14 30.94
C CYS A 10 -30.17 -1.46 30.47
N ALA A 11 -30.28 -1.65 29.19
CA ALA A 11 -30.48 -2.98 28.57
C ALA A 11 -30.58 -2.85 27.04
N LEU A 12 -29.52 -2.31 26.40
CA LEU A 12 -29.36 -2.40 24.95
C LEU A 12 -27.86 -2.56 24.59
N CYS A 13 -27.13 -3.23 25.46
CA CYS A 13 -25.83 -3.82 25.14
C CYS A 13 -25.96 -5.33 25.17
N ALA A 14 -26.82 -5.86 24.32
CA ALA A 14 -26.88 -7.29 24.08
C ALA A 14 -27.20 -7.53 22.61
N ALA A 15 -26.32 -8.26 21.97
CA ALA A 15 -26.49 -8.87 20.66
C ALA A 15 -26.69 -7.86 19.50
N ALA A 16 -25.61 -7.33 18.99
CA ALA A 16 -25.54 -7.18 17.55
C ALA A 16 -25.62 -8.61 16.99
N LEU A 17 -26.82 -9.05 16.67
CA LEU A 17 -27.05 -10.23 15.83
C LEU A 17 -26.20 -10.00 14.55
N PRO A 18 -25.57 -11.04 14.00
CA PRO A 18 -24.93 -10.91 12.72
C PRO A 18 -25.96 -10.40 11.71
N LEU A 19 -25.77 -9.20 11.22
CA LEU A 19 -26.63 -8.59 10.20
C LEU A 19 -26.59 -9.33 8.86
N PHE A 20 -25.71 -10.34 8.78
CA PHE A 20 -25.45 -11.14 7.59
C PHE A 20 -25.25 -12.58 8.02
N GLY A 21 -25.97 -13.51 7.42
CA GLY A 21 -25.93 -14.95 7.71
C GLY A 21 -24.66 -15.63 7.21
N GLY A 22 -23.51 -15.27 7.79
CA GLY A 22 -22.24 -15.97 7.56
C GLY A 22 -22.05 -17.14 8.54
N GLU A 23 -21.34 -18.17 8.11
CA GLU A 23 -20.96 -19.29 8.97
C GLU A 23 -19.85 -18.85 9.95
N GLU A 24 -20.08 -19.04 11.24
CA GLU A 24 -19.08 -18.79 12.28
C GLU A 24 -18.09 -19.96 12.32
N ILE A 25 -16.80 -19.67 12.25
CA ILE A 25 -15.73 -20.67 12.37
C ILE A 25 -15.01 -20.41 13.69
N PRO A 26 -15.31 -21.15 14.76
CA PRO A 26 -14.58 -21.02 16.01
C PRO A 26 -13.17 -21.57 15.86
N LEU A 27 -12.17 -20.80 16.30
CA LEU A 27 -10.79 -21.26 16.38
C LEU A 27 -10.56 -21.99 17.70
N GLY A 28 -10.27 -23.28 17.63
CA GLY A 28 -10.08 -24.15 18.78
C GLY A 28 -8.67 -24.72 18.90
N GLU A 29 -8.41 -25.44 20.00
CA GLU A 29 -7.11 -26.11 20.27
C GLU A 29 -6.65 -27.03 19.14
N LYS A 30 -7.57 -27.68 18.45
CA LYS A 30 -7.27 -28.59 17.32
C LYS A 30 -6.73 -27.90 16.07
N ASP A 31 -6.94 -26.59 15.97
CA ASP A 31 -6.54 -25.78 14.81
C ASP A 31 -5.18 -25.11 15.02
N PHE A 32 -4.56 -25.39 16.20
CA PHE A 32 -3.34 -24.72 16.64
C PHE A 32 -2.09 -25.54 16.26
N HIS A 33 -1.12 -24.88 15.65
CA HIS A 33 0.19 -25.44 15.36
C HIS A 33 1.30 -24.58 15.96
N LEU A 34 2.17 -25.21 16.75
CA LEU A 34 3.36 -24.58 17.29
C LEU A 34 4.44 -24.46 16.20
N GLY A 35 4.94 -23.28 15.93
CA GLY A 35 6.35 -23.15 15.61
C GLY A 35 6.78 -22.95 14.18
N GLU A 36 5.94 -22.89 13.16
CA GLU A 36 6.43 -22.63 11.80
C GLU A 36 6.69 -21.13 11.47
N PHE A 37 6.36 -20.24 12.41
CA PHE A 37 6.61 -18.80 12.27
C PHE A 37 7.76 -18.27 13.12
N SER A 38 8.52 -19.11 13.77
CA SER A 38 9.75 -18.71 14.46
C SER A 38 10.91 -18.67 13.49
N ILE A 39 11.10 -17.55 12.82
CA ILE A 39 12.38 -17.27 12.18
C ILE A 39 13.28 -16.66 13.26
N GLY A 40 14.17 -17.50 13.86
CA GLY A 40 15.17 -17.10 14.85
C GLY A 40 15.02 -17.71 16.24
N GLY A 41 16.11 -18.23 16.71
CA GLY A 41 16.24 -19.14 17.84
C GLY A 41 15.99 -18.60 19.26
N GLY A 42 14.99 -17.77 19.49
CA GLY A 42 14.65 -17.29 20.83
C GLY A 42 13.63 -18.18 21.52
N LYS A 43 13.76 -18.32 22.86
CA LYS A 43 12.79 -19.05 23.68
C LYS A 43 11.50 -18.25 23.81
N PHE A 44 10.38 -18.86 23.48
CA PHE A 44 9.05 -18.34 23.77
C PHE A 44 8.11 -19.49 24.10
N ASN A 45 7.06 -19.20 24.85
CA ASN A 45 6.06 -20.18 25.24
C ASN A 45 4.72 -19.86 24.62
N VAL A 46 4.10 -20.85 24.01
CA VAL A 46 2.71 -20.79 23.58
C VAL A 46 1.96 -21.95 24.21
N ARG A 47 0.82 -21.67 24.83
CA ARG A 47 -0.05 -22.67 25.43
C ARG A 47 -1.51 -22.29 25.25
N CYS A 48 -2.37 -23.28 25.29
CA CYS A 48 -3.80 -23.09 25.36
C CYS A 48 -4.35 -23.76 26.62
N ASP A 49 -4.91 -22.99 27.53
CA ASP A 49 -5.48 -23.45 28.78
C ASP A 49 -6.94 -23.01 28.86
N ASN A 50 -7.89 -23.94 28.87
CA ASN A 50 -9.33 -23.66 28.94
C ASN A 50 -9.81 -22.62 27.89
N GLY A 51 -9.36 -22.76 26.65
CA GLY A 51 -9.73 -21.86 25.55
C GLY A 51 -9.04 -20.48 25.57
N VAL A 52 -8.06 -20.29 26.45
CA VAL A 52 -7.22 -19.11 26.51
C VAL A 52 -5.86 -19.42 25.89
N PHE A 53 -5.59 -18.84 24.73
CA PHE A 53 -4.27 -18.88 24.09
C PHE A 53 -3.35 -17.87 24.74
N THR A 54 -2.18 -18.31 25.18
CA THR A 54 -1.16 -17.47 25.80
C THR A 54 0.13 -17.54 24.99
N VAL A 55 0.62 -16.39 24.58
CA VAL A 55 1.95 -16.20 23.99
C VAL A 55 2.79 -15.43 24.98
N GLU A 56 3.92 -15.99 25.40
CA GLU A 56 4.81 -15.40 26.38
C GLU A 56 6.25 -15.40 25.85
N ILE A 57 6.80 -14.22 25.68
CA ILE A 57 8.14 -13.98 25.13
C ILE A 57 8.94 -13.27 26.20
N PRO A 58 10.02 -13.87 26.73
CA PRO A 58 10.86 -13.18 27.70
C PRO A 58 11.60 -12.00 27.05
N GLU A 59 11.84 -10.95 27.83
CA GLU A 59 12.68 -9.84 27.40
C GLU A 59 14.08 -10.32 27.11
N GLN A 60 14.59 -9.99 25.91
CA GLN A 60 15.92 -10.40 25.46
C GLN A 60 16.60 -9.21 24.74
N PRO A 61 17.91 -8.99 24.97
CA PRO A 61 18.69 -8.05 24.19
C PRO A 61 18.77 -8.48 22.72
N GLY A 62 18.63 -7.54 21.79
CA GLY A 62 18.82 -7.80 20.37
C GLY A 62 17.73 -8.65 19.72
N ILE A 63 16.47 -8.37 20.04
CA ILE A 63 15.32 -9.05 19.44
C ILE A 63 15.34 -8.88 17.93
N SER A 64 15.33 -10.02 17.24
CA SER A 64 15.28 -10.07 15.79
C SER A 64 13.92 -9.60 15.24
N ASN A 65 13.89 -9.33 13.95
CA ASN A 65 12.73 -8.90 13.19
C ASN A 65 11.67 -9.99 13.00
N GLU A 66 11.14 -10.53 14.06
CA GLU A 66 10.25 -11.67 13.96
C GLU A 66 8.96 -11.46 14.73
N THR A 67 7.88 -12.00 14.16
CA THR A 67 6.64 -12.17 14.88
C THR A 67 6.66 -13.58 15.46
N ARG A 68 6.57 -13.67 16.79
CA ARG A 68 6.52 -14.93 17.53
C ARG A 68 5.11 -15.10 18.08
N GLY A 69 4.51 -16.24 17.85
CA GLY A 69 3.14 -16.46 18.30
C GLY A 69 2.54 -17.81 17.95
N ALA A 70 1.27 -17.92 18.24
CA ALA A 70 0.43 -19.03 17.85
C ALA A 70 0.02 -18.86 16.38
N VAL A 71 0.22 -19.88 15.58
CA VAL A 71 -0.10 -19.90 14.15
C VAL A 71 -1.24 -20.87 13.88
N PHE A 72 -2.21 -20.42 13.10
CA PHE A 72 -3.31 -21.26 12.64
C PHE A 72 -3.34 -21.25 11.12
N LYS A 73 -3.33 -22.44 10.51
CA LYS A 73 -3.64 -22.57 9.08
C LYS A 73 -5.14 -22.38 8.88
N LEU A 74 -5.48 -21.56 7.92
CA LEU A 74 -6.87 -21.30 7.59
C LEU A 74 -7.35 -22.25 6.49
N PRO A 75 -8.61 -22.75 6.57
CA PRO A 75 -9.18 -23.65 5.56
C PRO A 75 -9.49 -22.90 4.26
N LEU A 76 -8.53 -22.82 3.36
CA LEU A 76 -8.60 -22.02 2.12
C LEU A 76 -9.88 -22.26 1.34
N GLU A 77 -10.31 -23.51 1.20
CA GLU A 77 -11.49 -23.89 0.41
C GLU A 77 -12.80 -23.24 0.90
N LYS A 78 -12.84 -22.84 2.18
CA LYS A 78 -13.98 -22.14 2.78
C LYS A 78 -13.89 -20.62 2.68
N LEU A 79 -12.72 -20.09 2.36
CA LEU A 79 -12.40 -18.67 2.51
C LEU A 79 -12.19 -17.93 1.19
N LEU A 80 -11.93 -18.69 0.10
CA LEU A 80 -11.65 -18.11 -1.20
C LEU A 80 -12.80 -17.22 -1.70
N GLY A 81 -12.45 -16.01 -2.15
CA GLY A 81 -13.39 -15.03 -2.67
C GLY A 81 -14.23 -14.33 -1.62
N LYS A 82 -13.90 -14.47 -0.32
CA LYS A 82 -14.69 -13.92 0.80
C LYS A 82 -13.96 -12.80 1.53
N GLY A 83 -14.73 -11.88 2.07
CA GLY A 83 -14.30 -11.03 3.17
C GLY A 83 -14.54 -11.74 4.49
N LEU A 84 -13.63 -11.55 5.42
CA LEU A 84 -13.71 -12.16 6.73
C LEU A 84 -13.55 -11.11 7.82
N GLN A 85 -14.30 -11.29 8.89
CA GLN A 85 -14.11 -10.61 10.15
C GLN A 85 -13.62 -11.61 11.19
N ILE A 86 -12.45 -11.33 11.76
CA ILE A 86 -11.89 -12.09 12.87
C ILE A 86 -12.17 -11.31 14.13
N ARG A 87 -12.85 -11.91 15.09
CA ARG A 87 -13.22 -11.30 16.36
C ARG A 87 -12.75 -12.15 17.54
N GLY A 88 -12.59 -11.50 18.68
CA GLY A 88 -12.32 -12.16 19.94
C GLY A 88 -12.01 -11.14 21.03
N GLU A 89 -11.41 -11.62 22.08
CA GLU A 89 -10.97 -10.80 23.20
C GLU A 89 -9.48 -10.97 23.45
N VAL A 90 -8.82 -9.89 23.83
CA VAL A 90 -7.39 -9.86 24.12
C VAL A 90 -7.11 -9.16 25.43
N ARG A 91 -6.11 -9.65 26.17
CA ARG A 91 -5.47 -8.95 27.28
C ARG A 91 -3.96 -9.16 27.21
N TYR A 92 -3.19 -8.27 27.81
CA TYR A 92 -1.75 -8.33 27.69
C TYR A 92 -1.04 -7.68 28.88
N GLU A 93 0.18 -8.15 29.13
CA GLU A 93 1.00 -7.76 30.25
C GLU A 93 2.44 -7.52 29.80
N ASN A 94 2.99 -6.36 30.15
CA ASN A 94 4.37 -5.97 29.91
C ASN A 94 4.82 -6.10 28.44
N ILE A 95 3.92 -5.77 27.50
CA ILE A 95 4.31 -5.74 26.09
C ILE A 95 5.28 -4.60 25.86
N GLY A 96 6.56 -4.96 25.84
CA GLY A 96 7.67 -4.09 25.52
C GLY A 96 8.13 -4.30 24.08
N PHE A 97 8.88 -3.35 23.57
CA PHE A 97 9.37 -3.36 22.19
C PHE A 97 10.63 -2.53 22.07
N ASP A 98 11.44 -2.84 21.08
CA ASP A 98 12.59 -2.02 20.73
C ASP A 98 12.13 -0.65 20.19
N LYS A 99 12.63 0.43 20.77
CA LYS A 99 12.20 1.80 20.42
C LYS A 99 12.60 2.12 18.99
N GLY A 100 11.63 2.51 18.17
CA GLY A 100 11.86 3.00 16.81
C GLY A 100 11.06 2.29 15.72
N ASN A 101 10.61 1.05 15.93
CA ASN A 101 9.81 0.37 14.94
C ASN A 101 8.29 0.51 15.22
N PRO A 102 7.51 1.17 14.34
CA PRO A 102 6.08 1.36 14.54
C PRO A 102 5.29 0.04 14.55
N HIS A 103 5.84 -1.01 13.97
CA HIS A 103 5.20 -2.32 13.89
C HIS A 103 5.45 -3.21 15.12
N SER A 104 6.31 -2.79 16.08
CA SER A 104 6.62 -3.58 17.26
C SER A 104 5.46 -3.64 18.25
N GLY A 105 5.19 -4.82 18.79
CA GLY A 105 4.19 -5.07 19.84
C GLY A 105 3.28 -6.25 19.57
N GLY A 106 2.31 -6.46 20.47
CA GLY A 106 1.31 -7.54 20.36
C GLY A 106 0.29 -7.25 19.25
N LYS A 107 -0.14 -8.29 18.53
CA LYS A 107 -1.13 -8.14 17.46
C LYS A 107 -1.73 -9.48 16.99
N ILE A 108 -2.81 -9.35 16.25
CA ILE A 108 -3.29 -10.37 15.33
C ILE A 108 -2.76 -10.00 13.94
N LEU A 109 -2.13 -10.95 13.28
CA LEU A 109 -1.66 -10.81 11.92
C LEU A 109 -2.29 -11.91 11.09
N VAL A 110 -2.97 -11.53 10.00
CA VAL A 110 -3.41 -12.47 8.98
C VAL A 110 -2.59 -12.21 7.75
N TYR A 111 -2.15 -13.26 7.08
CA TYR A 111 -1.65 -13.12 5.75
C TYR A 111 -2.32 -14.11 4.80
N ASN A 112 -2.44 -13.69 3.57
CA ASN A 112 -2.72 -14.55 2.45
C ASN A 112 -1.55 -14.50 1.45
N GLY A 113 -1.31 -15.61 0.79
CA GLY A 113 -0.23 -15.80 -0.17
C GLY A 113 -0.77 -16.05 -1.58
N LYS A 114 -0.05 -15.52 -2.58
CA LYS A 114 -0.29 -15.81 -3.97
C LYS A 114 1.03 -15.75 -4.73
N ALA A 115 1.37 -16.85 -5.40
CA ALA A 115 2.62 -16.95 -6.17
C ALA A 115 3.88 -16.63 -5.33
N GLY A 116 3.85 -16.93 -4.01
CA GLY A 116 4.94 -16.66 -3.08
C GLY A 116 5.07 -15.20 -2.64
N VAL A 117 4.10 -14.36 -2.95
CA VAL A 117 3.98 -13.00 -2.41
C VAL A 117 2.94 -13.01 -1.30
N LYS A 118 3.23 -12.35 -0.18
CA LYS A 118 2.34 -12.27 0.97
C LYS A 118 1.68 -10.92 1.06
N ASN A 119 0.37 -10.90 1.31
CA ASN A 119 -0.39 -9.73 1.69
C ASN A 119 -0.77 -9.84 3.17
N PHE A 120 -0.63 -8.74 3.91
CA PHE A 120 -0.75 -8.73 5.36
C PHE A 120 -1.92 -7.84 5.80
N PHE A 121 -2.70 -8.36 6.74
CA PHE A 121 -3.74 -7.64 7.48
C PHE A 121 -3.35 -7.67 8.96
N VAL A 122 -3.34 -6.52 9.60
CA VAL A 122 -2.78 -6.37 10.94
C VAL A 122 -3.76 -5.63 11.84
N SER A 123 -4.05 -6.21 13.02
CA SER A 123 -4.82 -5.52 14.05
C SER A 123 -4.04 -4.30 14.60
N PRO A 124 -4.69 -3.38 15.32
CA PRO A 124 -3.98 -2.37 16.09
C PRO A 124 -2.91 -2.98 16.97
N THR A 125 -1.74 -2.36 17.01
CA THR A 125 -0.59 -2.84 17.80
C THR A 125 -0.81 -2.60 19.29
N LEU A 126 -0.68 -3.63 20.09
CA LEU A 126 -0.87 -3.63 21.53
C LEU A 126 0.48 -3.37 22.22
N LYS A 127 0.53 -2.43 23.18
CA LYS A 127 1.73 -2.02 23.90
C LYS A 127 1.44 -1.81 25.40
N GLY A 128 2.42 -2.11 26.26
CA GLY A 128 2.30 -1.94 27.70
C GLY A 128 1.50 -3.05 28.38
N THR A 129 0.61 -2.71 29.31
CA THR A 129 -0.18 -3.67 30.09
C THR A 129 -1.66 -3.31 30.06
N ARG A 130 -2.50 -4.31 29.84
CA ARG A 130 -3.94 -4.26 30.01
C ARG A 130 -4.46 -5.62 30.50
N ASN A 131 -4.87 -5.64 31.74
CA ASN A 131 -5.27 -6.87 32.43
C ASN A 131 -6.72 -7.27 32.17
N GLU A 132 -7.58 -6.28 31.83
CA GLU A 132 -8.96 -6.56 31.46
C GLU A 132 -9.05 -7.08 30.02
N TRP A 133 -9.98 -8.01 29.81
CA TRP A 133 -10.32 -8.44 28.48
C TRP A 133 -10.97 -7.31 27.68
N GLN A 134 -10.47 -7.08 26.48
CA GLN A 134 -11.02 -6.11 25.56
C GLN A 134 -11.28 -6.74 24.19
N PRO A 135 -12.31 -6.28 23.48
CA PRO A 135 -12.60 -6.79 22.15
C PRO A 135 -11.47 -6.46 21.18
N VAL A 136 -11.21 -7.38 20.27
CA VAL A 136 -10.33 -7.18 19.13
C VAL A 136 -11.03 -7.66 17.87
N THR A 137 -10.88 -6.87 16.79
CA THR A 137 -11.46 -7.20 15.49
C THR A 137 -10.45 -6.89 14.39
N LEU A 138 -10.41 -7.76 13.40
CA LEU A 138 -9.60 -7.60 12.20
C LEU A 138 -10.44 -7.96 10.98
N TYR A 139 -10.40 -7.12 9.97
CA TYR A 139 -11.02 -7.39 8.67
C TYR A 139 -9.94 -7.81 7.67
N CYS A 140 -10.25 -8.79 6.83
CA CYS A 140 -9.35 -9.23 5.78
C CYS A 140 -10.12 -9.75 4.57
N ASN A 141 -9.54 -9.60 3.38
CA ASN A 141 -10.08 -10.10 2.14
C ASN A 141 -9.25 -11.29 1.66
N PHE A 142 -9.94 -12.30 1.18
CA PHE A 142 -9.33 -13.51 0.63
C PHE A 142 -9.70 -13.62 -0.85
N PRO A 143 -8.84 -13.15 -1.78
CA PRO A 143 -9.06 -13.35 -3.21
C PRO A 143 -9.29 -14.82 -3.56
N ALA A 144 -10.03 -15.06 -4.63
CA ALA A 144 -10.39 -16.43 -5.04
C ALA A 144 -9.19 -17.28 -5.54
N ASP A 145 -8.05 -16.66 -5.76
CA ASP A 145 -6.86 -17.27 -6.38
C ASP A 145 -5.61 -17.24 -5.48
N ILE A 146 -5.79 -17.10 -4.16
CA ILE A 146 -4.71 -17.27 -3.20
C ILE A 146 -4.38 -18.77 -2.99
N ASP A 147 -3.14 -19.04 -2.64
CA ASP A 147 -2.60 -20.39 -2.46
C ASP A 147 -2.14 -20.69 -1.02
N ASP A 148 -2.10 -19.68 -0.15
CA ASP A 148 -1.77 -19.82 1.28
C ASP A 148 -2.50 -18.79 2.13
N ALA A 149 -2.91 -19.17 3.34
CA ALA A 149 -3.49 -18.25 4.33
C ALA A 149 -3.24 -18.75 5.76
N GLN A 150 -2.81 -17.83 6.61
CA GLN A 150 -2.53 -18.11 8.02
C GLN A 150 -2.93 -16.91 8.88
N ILE A 151 -3.28 -17.21 10.13
CA ILE A 151 -3.48 -16.23 11.18
C ILE A 151 -2.45 -16.44 12.29
N VAL A 152 -1.87 -15.36 12.77
CA VAL A 152 -0.87 -15.36 13.85
C VAL A 152 -1.36 -14.46 14.98
N PHE A 153 -1.42 -15.02 16.17
CA PHE A 153 -1.61 -14.28 17.42
C PHE A 153 -0.25 -14.16 18.08
N GLY A 154 0.35 -12.98 18.09
CA GLY A 154 1.74 -12.90 18.49
C GLY A 154 2.26 -11.53 18.86
N ILE A 155 3.54 -11.47 19.14
CA ILE A 155 4.29 -10.26 19.44
C ILE A 155 5.38 -10.11 18.39
N GLN A 156 5.33 -9.01 17.68
CA GLN A 156 6.33 -8.65 16.67
C GLN A 156 7.38 -7.74 17.28
N LEU A 157 8.67 -8.05 17.11
CA LEU A 157 9.81 -7.24 17.55
C LEU A 157 9.69 -6.78 19.02
N GLY A 158 9.22 -7.67 19.88
CA GLY A 158 8.95 -7.33 21.26
C GLY A 158 8.89 -8.54 22.17
N TRP A 159 8.58 -8.28 23.42
CA TRP A 159 8.45 -9.26 24.50
C TRP A 159 7.20 -8.98 25.32
N GLY A 160 6.87 -9.88 26.24
CA GLY A 160 5.75 -9.78 27.14
C GLY A 160 4.80 -10.94 27.03
N LYS A 161 3.61 -10.79 27.59
CA LYS A 161 2.58 -11.82 27.61
C LYS A 161 1.32 -11.32 26.95
N LEU A 162 0.86 -12.09 25.97
CA LEU A 162 -0.33 -11.80 25.19
C LEU A 162 -1.30 -12.96 25.29
N GLN A 163 -2.56 -12.69 25.58
CA GLN A 163 -3.59 -13.70 25.75
C GLN A 163 -4.81 -13.40 24.88
N PHE A 164 -5.35 -14.45 24.27
CA PHE A 164 -6.54 -14.40 23.41
C PHE A 164 -7.56 -15.44 23.86
N ARG A 165 -8.84 -15.13 23.72
CA ARG A 165 -9.94 -16.08 23.91
C ARG A 165 -11.13 -15.74 23.01
N ASN A 166 -12.08 -16.67 22.89
CA ASN A 166 -13.33 -16.51 22.16
C ASN A 166 -13.09 -16.02 20.72
N MET A 167 -12.03 -16.56 20.09
CA MET A 167 -11.67 -16.16 18.73
C MET A 167 -12.58 -16.83 17.70
N THR A 168 -13.19 -16.06 16.84
CA THR A 168 -14.07 -16.52 15.77
C THR A 168 -13.73 -15.85 14.45
N ILE A 169 -14.02 -16.55 13.36
CA ILE A 169 -13.98 -16.02 11.99
C ILE A 169 -15.40 -16.04 11.45
N GLU A 170 -15.87 -14.92 11.00
CA GLU A 170 -17.17 -14.78 10.35
C GLU A 170 -17.00 -14.27 8.93
N GLU A 171 -17.84 -14.75 8.04
CA GLU A 171 -17.92 -14.19 6.70
C GLU A 171 -18.45 -12.74 6.78
N PHE A 172 -17.72 -11.84 6.17
CA PHE A 172 -18.08 -10.44 6.05
C PHE A 172 -18.32 -10.12 4.58
N PRO A 173 -19.50 -9.62 4.21
CA PRO A 173 -19.79 -9.35 2.81
C PRO A 173 -18.85 -8.28 2.26
N ILE A 174 -18.15 -8.62 1.18
CA ILE A 174 -17.42 -7.66 0.37
C ILE A 174 -18.45 -7.01 -0.54
N ALA A 175 -18.71 -5.72 -0.34
CA ALA A 175 -19.49 -4.97 -1.31
C ALA A 175 -18.75 -4.92 -2.65
N PRO A 176 -19.46 -4.99 -3.78
CA PRO A 176 -18.84 -4.80 -5.08
C PRO A 176 -18.07 -3.46 -5.08
N ILE A 177 -16.91 -3.42 -5.70
CA ILE A 177 -16.12 -2.18 -5.82
C ILE A 177 -16.86 -1.11 -6.63
N SER A 178 -17.84 -1.52 -7.44
CA SER A 178 -18.74 -0.64 -8.17
C SER A 178 -20.03 -1.36 -8.57
N ASP A 179 -21.14 -0.64 -8.58
CA ASP A 179 -22.43 -1.10 -9.10
C ASP A 179 -22.59 -0.87 -10.61
N ILE A 180 -21.61 -0.24 -11.26
CA ILE A 180 -21.64 0.06 -12.69
C ILE A 180 -21.52 -1.24 -13.49
N LYS A 181 -22.51 -1.49 -14.33
CA LYS A 181 -22.49 -2.60 -15.28
C LYS A 181 -21.86 -2.12 -16.58
N LEU A 182 -20.74 -2.72 -16.95
CA LEU A 182 -20.08 -2.47 -18.23
C LEU A 182 -20.58 -3.46 -19.29
N PRO A 183 -20.62 -3.06 -20.57
CA PRO A 183 -20.81 -4.02 -21.68
C PRO A 183 -19.74 -5.14 -21.63
N GLU A 184 -20.09 -6.34 -22.07
CA GLU A 184 -19.17 -7.48 -22.05
C GLU A 184 -17.92 -7.25 -22.93
N ASP A 185 -18.11 -6.52 -24.02
CA ASP A 185 -17.06 -6.14 -24.98
C ASP A 185 -16.40 -4.79 -24.66
N PHE A 186 -16.61 -4.24 -23.46
CA PHE A 186 -16.05 -2.95 -23.07
C PHE A 186 -14.55 -2.86 -23.34
N LYS A 187 -14.12 -1.76 -23.95
CA LYS A 187 -12.72 -1.38 -24.14
C LYS A 187 -12.49 0.04 -23.62
N SER A 188 -11.32 0.23 -23.04
CA SER A 188 -10.86 1.58 -22.64
C SER A 188 -10.59 2.43 -23.88
N GLU A 189 -11.03 3.67 -23.84
CA GLU A 189 -10.85 4.62 -24.94
C GLU A 189 -9.73 5.61 -24.64
N TYR A 190 -8.86 5.85 -25.61
CA TYR A 190 -7.74 6.77 -25.52
C TYR A 190 -7.68 7.72 -26.70
N THR A 191 -7.37 8.99 -26.41
CA THR A 191 -7.07 9.98 -27.44
C THR A 191 -5.59 9.96 -27.78
N ASP A 192 -5.20 10.66 -28.87
CA ASP A 192 -3.80 10.77 -29.30
C ASP A 192 -2.86 11.28 -28.20
N ARG A 193 -3.39 11.97 -27.20
CA ARG A 193 -2.62 12.45 -26.06
C ARG A 193 -1.99 11.29 -25.26
N VAL A 194 -2.65 10.14 -25.21
CA VAL A 194 -2.21 8.92 -24.51
C VAL A 194 -1.58 7.91 -25.47
N THR A 195 -2.13 7.78 -26.68
CA THR A 195 -1.77 6.72 -27.64
C THR A 195 -0.53 7.00 -28.46
N ARG A 196 -0.04 8.27 -28.48
CA ARG A 196 1.22 8.57 -29.15
C ARG A 196 2.28 7.57 -28.72
N ASN A 197 2.89 6.89 -29.71
CA ASN A 197 3.84 5.77 -29.58
C ASN A 197 5.15 6.10 -28.81
N THR A 198 5.06 6.97 -27.80
CA THR A 198 6.19 7.38 -26.99
C THR A 198 6.06 6.75 -25.63
N ALA A 199 6.89 5.74 -25.36
CA ALA A 199 7.00 5.18 -24.04
C ALA A 199 7.41 6.25 -23.02
N ARG A 200 6.78 6.27 -21.87
CA ARG A 200 7.10 7.17 -20.77
C ARG A 200 7.97 6.44 -19.77
N ARG A 201 9.20 6.92 -19.62
CA ARG A 201 10.22 6.37 -18.75
C ARG A 201 10.75 7.47 -17.86
N GLY A 202 10.55 7.33 -16.58
CA GLY A 202 10.84 8.42 -15.67
C GLY A 202 11.21 8.01 -14.26
N VAL A 203 11.09 9.00 -13.39
CA VAL A 203 11.39 8.86 -11.96
C VAL A 203 10.31 9.53 -11.13
N MET A 204 10.19 9.15 -9.86
CA MET A 204 9.47 9.95 -8.88
C MET A 204 10.32 11.11 -8.40
N SER A 205 9.68 12.23 -8.08
CA SER A 205 10.32 13.41 -7.49
C SER A 205 10.77 13.13 -6.05
N PRO A 206 11.65 13.94 -5.48
CA PRO A 206 11.94 13.87 -4.04
C PRO A 206 10.67 14.03 -3.19
N ALA A 207 10.60 13.33 -2.03
CA ALA A 207 9.51 13.46 -1.06
C ALA A 207 9.76 14.56 -0.01
N TRP A 208 11.00 14.66 0.48
CA TRP A 208 11.35 15.48 1.65
C TRP A 208 11.86 16.87 1.29
N LYS A 209 11.84 17.20 0.03
CA LYS A 209 12.19 18.53 -0.51
C LYS A 209 11.48 18.72 -1.84
N ARG A 210 11.24 19.96 -2.19
CA ARG A 210 10.68 20.30 -3.51
C ARG A 210 11.70 20.04 -4.62
N LEU A 211 11.23 19.60 -5.77
CA LEU A 211 12.01 19.41 -6.98
C LEU A 211 12.61 20.75 -7.43
N SER A 212 13.93 20.84 -7.53
CA SER A 212 14.62 22.07 -7.90
C SER A 212 14.82 22.20 -9.42
N GLU A 213 15.13 23.41 -9.90
CA GLU A 213 15.55 23.61 -11.29
C GLU A 213 16.78 22.77 -11.65
N LYS A 214 17.75 22.67 -10.72
CA LYS A 214 18.94 21.82 -10.91
C LYS A 214 18.54 20.34 -11.07
N ASP A 215 17.56 19.88 -10.34
CA ASP A 215 17.09 18.49 -10.47
C ASP A 215 16.50 18.24 -11.87
N ILE A 216 15.76 19.19 -12.43
CA ILE A 216 15.23 19.08 -13.79
C ILE A 216 16.35 19.12 -14.84
N HIS A 217 17.39 19.94 -14.65
CA HIS A 217 18.57 19.91 -15.51
C HIS A 217 19.25 18.53 -15.51
N ASP A 218 19.45 17.96 -14.33
CA ASP A 218 20.09 16.65 -14.19
C ASP A 218 19.23 15.54 -14.81
N LEU A 219 17.90 15.55 -14.59
CA LEU A 219 16.96 14.62 -15.23
C LEU A 219 16.90 14.79 -16.75
N GLY A 220 16.99 16.02 -17.22
CA GLY A 220 17.14 16.31 -18.65
C GLY A 220 18.41 15.73 -19.26
N ALA A 221 19.53 15.76 -18.52
CA ALA A 221 20.79 15.15 -18.93
C ALA A 221 20.71 13.59 -18.93
N TRP A 222 19.90 13.01 -18.05
CA TRP A 222 19.60 11.56 -18.07
C TRP A 222 18.64 11.16 -19.20
N ASN A 223 18.06 12.13 -19.92
CA ASN A 223 17.06 11.93 -20.96
C ASN A 223 15.72 11.37 -20.41
N VAL A 224 15.38 11.65 -19.16
CA VAL A 224 14.08 11.35 -18.57
C VAL A 224 12.99 12.11 -19.31
N ASN A 225 11.83 11.51 -19.58
CA ASN A 225 10.70 12.16 -20.22
C ASN A 225 9.42 12.22 -19.37
N LEU A 226 9.47 11.67 -18.14
CA LEU A 226 8.35 11.64 -17.20
C LEU A 226 8.84 11.84 -15.76
N ILE A 227 8.12 12.66 -14.99
CA ILE A 227 8.28 12.78 -13.54
C ILE A 227 6.93 12.49 -12.89
N ARG A 228 6.87 11.52 -11.97
CA ARG A 228 5.75 11.42 -11.02
C ARG A 228 6.04 12.37 -9.87
N TYR A 229 5.37 13.52 -9.89
CA TYR A 229 5.55 14.60 -8.93
C TYR A 229 4.70 14.33 -7.71
N GLN A 230 5.30 13.68 -6.71
CA GLN A 230 4.65 13.36 -5.45
C GLN A 230 4.55 14.60 -4.56
N ILE A 231 3.34 14.93 -4.13
CA ILE A 231 3.08 16.06 -3.23
C ILE A 231 3.14 15.53 -1.79
N VAL A 232 4.32 15.70 -1.16
CA VAL A 232 4.66 15.18 0.18
C VAL A 232 5.32 16.23 1.05
N ASP A 233 6.27 17.01 0.50
CA ASP A 233 7.12 17.94 1.26
C ASP A 233 6.31 18.92 2.11
N GLY A 234 6.63 18.96 3.42
CA GLY A 234 5.97 19.86 4.36
C GLY A 234 4.47 19.54 4.56
N CYS A 235 4.04 18.30 4.35
CA CYS A 235 2.64 17.89 4.54
C CYS A 235 2.13 18.27 5.94
N PRO A 236 1.03 19.04 6.03
CA PRO A 236 0.44 19.46 7.30
C PRO A 236 -0.43 18.35 7.92
N ASP A 237 -1.19 18.68 8.94
CA ASP A 237 -2.28 17.83 9.39
C ASP A 237 -3.31 17.65 8.24
N VAL A 238 -3.37 16.45 7.69
CA VAL A 238 -4.27 16.10 6.58
C VAL A 238 -5.75 16.14 6.97
N ASN A 239 -6.08 16.20 8.28
CA ASN A 239 -7.44 16.28 8.77
C ASN A 239 -8.00 17.72 8.73
N ASP A 240 -7.15 18.74 8.67
CA ASP A 240 -7.58 20.12 8.43
C ASP A 240 -7.68 20.39 6.92
N VAL A 241 -8.88 20.29 6.38
CA VAL A 241 -9.13 20.45 4.94
C VAL A 241 -8.67 21.80 4.41
N ALA A 242 -8.81 22.89 5.18
CA ALA A 242 -8.44 24.22 4.72
C ALA A 242 -6.92 24.38 4.65
N VAL A 243 -6.22 23.91 5.69
CA VAL A 243 -4.75 23.90 5.72
C VAL A 243 -4.19 22.97 4.66
N TYR A 244 -4.77 21.79 4.48
CA TYR A 244 -4.40 20.85 3.43
C TYR A 244 -4.54 21.46 2.03
N LYS A 245 -5.68 22.09 1.71
CA LYS A 245 -5.89 22.74 0.40
C LYS A 245 -4.85 23.82 0.13
N LYS A 246 -4.52 24.64 1.15
CA LYS A 246 -3.49 25.68 1.03
C LYS A 246 -2.11 25.09 0.71
N TRP A 247 -1.74 24.04 1.44
CA TRP A 247 -0.48 23.33 1.24
C TRP A 247 -0.40 22.68 -0.16
N PHE A 248 -1.45 21.96 -0.57
CA PHE A 248 -1.52 21.31 -1.88
C PHE A 248 -1.40 22.33 -3.01
N ASN A 249 -2.13 23.46 -2.92
CA ASN A 249 -2.01 24.55 -3.89
C ASN A 249 -0.61 25.15 -3.94
N SER A 250 0.07 25.30 -2.78
CA SER A 250 1.48 25.77 -2.77
C SER A 250 2.43 24.81 -3.49
N ALA A 251 2.16 23.50 -3.46
CA ALA A 251 2.92 22.53 -4.23
C ALA A 251 2.63 22.66 -5.74
N LEU A 252 1.38 22.95 -6.11
CA LEU A 252 1.01 23.24 -7.49
C LEU A 252 1.60 24.57 -8.01
N ASP A 253 1.69 25.62 -7.16
CA ASP A 253 2.37 26.89 -7.49
C ASP A 253 3.84 26.64 -7.83
N HIS A 254 4.50 25.81 -7.00
CA HIS A 254 5.88 25.43 -7.26
C HIS A 254 6.01 24.62 -8.57
N LEU A 255 5.17 23.63 -8.80
CA LEU A 255 5.18 22.86 -10.04
C LEU A 255 4.98 23.77 -11.26
N GLU A 256 4.08 24.73 -11.19
CA GLU A 256 3.81 25.69 -12.27
C GLU A 256 5.03 26.54 -12.59
N SER A 257 5.80 26.96 -11.58
CA SER A 257 7.05 27.70 -11.77
C SER A 257 8.11 26.91 -12.55
N LEU A 258 8.06 25.58 -12.50
CA LEU A 258 8.99 24.68 -13.19
C LEU A 258 8.57 24.38 -14.65
N MET A 259 7.35 24.73 -15.07
CA MET A 259 6.83 24.38 -16.40
C MET A 259 7.69 24.86 -17.58
N PRO A 260 8.30 26.06 -17.57
CA PRO A 260 9.19 26.47 -18.66
C PRO A 260 10.39 25.54 -18.83
N LEU A 261 10.96 25.08 -17.71
CA LEU A 261 12.12 24.19 -17.69
C LEU A 261 11.74 22.76 -18.11
N LEU A 262 10.62 22.26 -17.64
CA LEU A 262 10.04 20.98 -18.07
C LEU A 262 9.77 20.96 -19.58
N LYS A 263 9.28 22.07 -20.12
CA LYS A 263 9.09 22.24 -21.57
C LYS A 263 10.42 22.22 -22.32
N LYS A 264 11.46 22.89 -21.80
CA LYS A 264 12.80 22.92 -22.40
C LYS A 264 13.40 21.53 -22.58
N TYR A 265 13.19 20.64 -21.59
CA TYR A 265 13.73 19.27 -21.60
C TYR A 265 12.75 18.21 -22.13
N ASP A 266 11.58 18.62 -22.59
CA ASP A 266 10.47 17.76 -23.03
C ASP A 266 10.06 16.71 -21.98
N ILE A 267 10.06 17.12 -20.72
CA ILE A 267 9.61 16.30 -19.60
C ILE A 267 8.12 16.57 -19.33
N GLN A 268 7.34 15.53 -19.16
CA GLN A 268 5.95 15.59 -18.69
C GLN A 268 5.85 15.19 -17.22
N VAL A 269 4.74 15.54 -16.59
CA VAL A 269 4.53 15.35 -15.15
C VAL A 269 3.22 14.62 -14.89
N ILE A 270 3.28 13.60 -14.03
CA ILE A 270 2.13 13.06 -13.30
C ILE A 270 2.04 13.85 -12.00
N VAL A 271 0.90 14.47 -11.74
CA VAL A 271 0.62 15.12 -10.44
C VAL A 271 0.04 14.07 -9.51
N ASP A 272 0.77 13.73 -8.48
CA ASP A 272 0.43 12.65 -7.55
C ASP A 272 -0.03 13.20 -6.19
N MET A 273 -1.29 12.90 -5.81
CA MET A 273 -1.77 13.11 -4.45
C MET A 273 -1.25 11.99 -3.55
N HIS A 274 -0.01 12.08 -3.15
CA HIS A 274 0.67 11.04 -2.38
C HIS A 274 0.13 10.93 -0.95
N HIS A 275 -0.13 12.06 -0.29
CA HIS A 275 -0.85 12.13 0.97
C HIS A 275 -2.28 12.58 0.72
N VAL A 276 -3.23 11.69 0.89
CA VAL A 276 -4.65 11.94 0.64
C VAL A 276 -5.26 12.81 1.74
N VAL A 277 -6.10 13.78 1.38
CA VAL A 277 -6.83 14.62 2.34
C VAL A 277 -7.63 13.76 3.33
N GLY A 278 -7.56 14.07 4.61
CA GLY A 278 -8.12 13.26 5.69
C GLY A 278 -7.24 12.07 6.11
N GLY A 279 -6.30 11.63 5.27
CA GLY A 279 -5.44 10.49 5.57
C GLY A 279 -6.22 9.18 5.79
N ARG A 280 -5.57 8.23 6.48
CA ARG A 280 -6.20 6.96 6.86
C ARG A 280 -7.04 7.12 8.12
N CYS A 281 -8.02 6.24 8.33
CA CYS A 281 -8.89 6.26 9.51
C CYS A 281 -8.12 6.06 10.84
N GLY A 282 -7.03 5.32 10.82
CA GLY A 282 -6.01 5.24 11.88
C GLY A 282 -6.40 4.41 13.09
N LYS A 283 -7.59 4.57 13.65
CA LYS A 283 -8.09 3.78 14.79
C LYS A 283 -9.51 3.32 14.49
N ILE A 284 -9.80 2.07 14.83
CA ILE A 284 -11.17 1.58 14.88
C ILE A 284 -11.86 2.35 16.00
N ALA A 285 -12.88 3.15 15.67
CA ALA A 285 -13.73 3.74 16.67
C ALA A 285 -14.59 2.63 17.29
N GLU A 286 -14.68 2.61 18.62
CA GLU A 286 -15.47 1.61 19.34
C GLU A 286 -16.89 1.54 18.77
N GLY A 287 -17.32 0.35 18.37
CA GLY A 287 -18.64 0.12 17.77
C GLY A 287 -18.77 0.43 16.28
N THR A 288 -17.70 0.78 15.58
CA THR A 288 -17.72 0.98 14.13
C THR A 288 -17.07 -0.18 13.38
N ALA A 289 -17.59 -0.48 12.19
CA ALA A 289 -17.02 -1.49 11.28
C ALA A 289 -15.95 -0.89 10.33
N ILE A 290 -15.43 0.30 10.63
CA ILE A 290 -14.49 1.00 9.76
C ILE A 290 -13.09 0.42 9.94
N ASP A 291 -12.49 -0.04 8.85
CA ASP A 291 -11.11 -0.51 8.85
C ASP A 291 -10.13 0.68 8.99
N PRO A 292 -9.18 0.63 9.93
CA PRO A 292 -8.25 1.73 10.18
C PRO A 292 -7.28 2.01 9.02
N SER A 293 -7.10 1.06 8.11
CA SER A 293 -6.27 1.22 6.91
C SER A 293 -6.97 1.96 5.77
N HIS A 294 -8.32 2.03 5.78
CA HIS A 294 -9.07 2.81 4.81
C HIS A 294 -8.69 4.28 4.87
N PHE A 295 -8.66 4.94 3.72
CA PHE A 295 -8.62 6.40 3.70
C PHE A 295 -9.94 7.00 4.15
N GLN A 296 -9.91 8.12 4.87
CA GLN A 296 -11.13 8.79 5.33
C GLN A 296 -12.03 9.27 4.17
N ILE A 297 -11.48 9.46 2.97
CA ILE A 297 -12.28 9.73 1.76
C ILE A 297 -13.24 8.60 1.41
N MET A 298 -12.97 7.38 1.88
CA MET A 298 -13.86 6.22 1.67
C MET A 298 -14.98 6.15 2.71
N GLU A 299 -14.82 6.82 3.85
CA GLU A 299 -15.71 6.66 5.00
C GLU A 299 -16.44 7.94 5.40
N LYS A 300 -15.96 9.12 5.00
CA LYS A 300 -16.50 10.42 5.42
C LYS A 300 -16.70 11.37 4.24
N ASP A 301 -17.94 11.82 4.05
CA ASP A 301 -18.28 12.72 2.96
C ASP A 301 -17.47 14.02 2.98
N LEU A 302 -17.16 14.57 4.16
CA LEU A 302 -16.32 15.77 4.31
C LEU A 302 -15.01 15.66 3.52
N TYR A 303 -14.29 14.54 3.68
CA TYR A 303 -13.00 14.35 3.03
C TYR A 303 -13.15 13.93 1.57
N ARG A 304 -14.20 13.12 1.27
CA ARG A 304 -14.51 12.74 -0.11
C ARG A 304 -14.84 13.95 -0.97
N ASP A 305 -15.68 14.84 -0.48
CA ASP A 305 -16.08 16.04 -1.20
C ASP A 305 -14.87 17.00 -1.38
N ALA A 306 -14.04 17.12 -0.33
CA ALA A 306 -12.79 17.88 -0.42
C ALA A 306 -11.82 17.29 -1.46
N PHE A 307 -11.67 15.97 -1.51
CA PHE A 307 -10.85 15.25 -2.49
C PHE A 307 -11.32 15.53 -3.93
N ILE A 308 -12.63 15.41 -4.18
CA ILE A 308 -13.23 15.69 -5.49
C ILE A 308 -13.03 17.15 -5.89
N GLU A 309 -13.21 18.08 -4.94
CA GLU A 309 -13.04 19.52 -5.19
C GLU A 309 -11.58 19.87 -5.51
N ILE A 310 -10.61 19.36 -4.76
CA ILE A 310 -9.18 19.59 -5.00
C ILE A 310 -8.81 19.15 -6.41
N TRP A 311 -9.23 17.98 -6.83
CA TRP A 311 -8.95 17.49 -8.19
C TRP A 311 -9.64 18.31 -9.28
N ARG A 312 -10.88 18.74 -9.04
CA ARG A 312 -11.60 19.63 -9.98
C ARG A 312 -10.86 20.97 -10.15
N GLU A 313 -10.40 21.58 -9.05
CA GLU A 313 -9.67 22.85 -9.10
C GLU A 313 -8.27 22.66 -9.74
N THR A 314 -7.59 21.56 -9.46
CA THR A 314 -6.33 21.19 -10.13
C THR A 314 -6.53 21.08 -11.65
N ALA A 315 -7.62 20.43 -12.08
CA ALA A 315 -7.94 20.30 -13.50
C ALA A 315 -8.26 21.65 -14.14
N LYS A 316 -8.94 22.58 -13.46
CA LYS A 316 -9.17 23.94 -13.94
C LYS A 316 -7.84 24.69 -14.13
N ARG A 317 -6.95 24.59 -13.14
CA ARG A 317 -5.66 25.27 -13.14
C ARG A 317 -4.79 24.87 -14.32
N PHE A 318 -4.70 23.58 -14.60
CA PHE A 318 -3.83 23.05 -15.65
C PHE A 318 -4.54 22.67 -16.95
N LYS A 319 -5.80 23.09 -17.14
CA LYS A 319 -6.56 22.78 -18.36
C LYS A 319 -5.76 23.09 -19.62
N GLY A 320 -5.62 22.10 -20.48
CA GLY A 320 -4.90 22.23 -21.75
C GLY A 320 -3.37 22.27 -21.63
N ASN A 321 -2.79 22.20 -20.44
CA ASN A 321 -1.34 22.16 -20.26
C ASN A 321 -0.78 20.80 -20.69
N THR A 322 -0.02 20.77 -21.79
CA THR A 322 0.56 19.53 -22.35
C THR A 322 1.74 18.97 -21.54
N ARG A 323 2.25 19.71 -20.56
CA ARG A 323 3.29 19.22 -19.65
C ARG A 323 2.70 18.33 -18.54
N ILE A 324 1.42 18.48 -18.23
CA ILE A 324 0.73 17.53 -17.38
C ILE A 324 0.43 16.26 -18.19
N TYR A 325 1.08 15.17 -17.83
CA TYR A 325 0.83 13.86 -18.42
C TYR A 325 -0.45 13.26 -17.88
N ALA A 326 -0.60 13.19 -16.55
CA ALA A 326 -1.79 12.67 -15.89
C ALA A 326 -1.96 13.26 -14.48
N TYR A 327 -3.16 13.09 -13.91
CA TYR A 327 -3.43 13.27 -12.49
C TYR A 327 -3.55 11.90 -11.85
N ASP A 328 -2.65 11.59 -10.90
CA ASP A 328 -2.67 10.37 -10.10
C ASP A 328 -3.46 10.62 -8.83
N LEU A 329 -4.68 10.07 -8.80
CA LEU A 329 -5.71 10.57 -7.91
C LEU A 329 -5.48 10.21 -6.45
N CYS A 330 -5.00 9.01 -6.17
CA CYS A 330 -4.95 8.48 -4.81
C CYS A 330 -3.83 7.45 -4.70
N ASN A 331 -2.73 7.83 -4.06
CA ASN A 331 -1.59 6.94 -3.86
C ASN A 331 -1.96 5.79 -2.90
N GLU A 332 -1.72 4.56 -3.33
CA GLU A 332 -1.77 3.32 -2.56
C GLU A 332 -3.05 3.12 -1.73
N PRO A 333 -4.23 3.09 -2.36
CA PRO A 333 -5.46 2.82 -1.64
C PRO A 333 -5.47 1.41 -1.04
N ILE A 334 -6.00 1.31 0.17
CA ILE A 334 -6.28 0.04 0.84
C ILE A 334 -7.75 0.02 1.22
N GLN A 335 -8.43 -1.03 0.79
CA GLN A 335 -9.77 -1.35 1.24
C GLN A 335 -9.82 -2.83 1.62
N HIS A 336 -10.08 -3.10 2.88
CA HIS A 336 -10.39 -4.43 3.39
C HIS A 336 -11.87 -4.48 3.74
N GLY A 337 -12.60 -5.44 3.17
CA GLY A 337 -14.05 -5.52 3.35
C GLY A 337 -14.81 -4.36 2.70
N SER A 338 -15.97 -4.05 3.23
CA SER A 338 -16.84 -2.97 2.73
C SER A 338 -16.39 -1.61 3.23
N ALA A 339 -16.48 -0.61 2.38
CA ALA A 339 -16.34 0.80 2.72
C ALA A 339 -17.62 1.54 2.32
N ARG A 340 -17.89 2.69 2.93
CA ARG A 340 -19.06 3.51 2.55
C ARG A 340 -19.00 3.95 1.09
N HIS A 341 -17.80 4.32 0.62
CA HIS A 341 -17.47 4.55 -0.78
C HIS A 341 -16.23 3.73 -1.10
N SER A 342 -16.32 2.81 -2.05
CA SER A 342 -15.16 1.99 -2.40
C SER A 342 -13.99 2.83 -2.91
N PHE A 343 -12.77 2.27 -2.82
CA PHE A 343 -11.57 2.90 -3.40
C PHE A 343 -11.74 3.22 -4.89
N TRP A 344 -12.51 2.40 -5.60
CA TRP A 344 -12.83 2.62 -7.00
C TRP A 344 -13.82 3.78 -7.17
N GLN A 345 -14.87 3.83 -6.34
CA GLN A 345 -15.92 4.84 -6.42
C GLN A 345 -15.39 6.25 -6.15
N VAL A 346 -14.54 6.41 -5.11
CA VAL A 346 -13.97 7.74 -4.80
C VAL A 346 -13.09 8.26 -5.94
N GLN A 347 -12.28 7.39 -6.55
CA GLN A 347 -11.47 7.75 -7.72
C GLN A 347 -12.34 8.05 -8.95
N TYR A 348 -13.40 7.27 -9.16
CA TYR A 348 -14.33 7.49 -10.28
C TYR A 348 -15.07 8.82 -10.15
N ASP A 349 -15.51 9.20 -8.94
CA ASP A 349 -16.20 10.47 -8.72
C ASP A 349 -15.26 11.67 -8.94
N ALA A 350 -14.03 11.59 -8.49
CA ALA A 350 -13.01 12.60 -8.80
C ALA A 350 -12.70 12.66 -10.30
N ALA A 351 -12.58 11.51 -10.96
CA ALA A 351 -12.37 11.44 -12.40
C ALA A 351 -13.52 12.09 -13.19
N LYS A 352 -14.77 11.89 -12.79
CA LYS A 352 -15.93 12.58 -13.38
C LYS A 352 -15.83 14.10 -13.21
N ALA A 353 -15.45 14.56 -12.02
CA ALA A 353 -15.31 15.99 -11.75
C ALA A 353 -14.18 16.64 -12.56
N ILE A 354 -13.07 15.96 -12.75
CA ILE A 354 -11.98 16.36 -13.64
C ILE A 354 -12.49 16.41 -15.09
N ARG A 355 -13.16 15.35 -15.54
CA ARG A 355 -13.62 15.20 -16.92
C ARG A 355 -14.64 16.27 -17.32
N ALA A 356 -15.44 16.77 -16.36
CA ALA A 356 -16.35 17.89 -16.58
C ALA A 356 -15.61 19.24 -16.83
N VAL A 357 -14.35 19.35 -16.42
CA VAL A 357 -13.50 20.55 -16.59
C VAL A 357 -12.56 20.39 -17.77
N ASP A 358 -11.83 19.28 -17.81
CA ASP A 358 -10.87 18.94 -18.87
C ASP A 358 -11.22 17.57 -19.46
N PRO A 359 -11.86 17.54 -20.64
CA PRO A 359 -12.30 16.30 -21.27
C PRO A 359 -11.15 15.42 -21.77
N GLU A 360 -9.94 15.95 -21.91
CA GLU A 360 -8.83 15.29 -22.60
C GLU A 360 -7.66 14.89 -21.68
N VAL A 361 -7.52 15.49 -20.49
CA VAL A 361 -6.39 15.18 -19.61
C VAL A 361 -6.42 13.71 -19.19
N PRO A 362 -5.32 12.97 -19.28
CA PRO A 362 -5.27 11.61 -18.73
C PRO A 362 -5.42 11.63 -17.21
N ILE A 363 -6.15 10.63 -16.71
CA ILE A 363 -6.38 10.45 -15.27
C ILE A 363 -5.82 9.08 -14.90
N MET A 364 -5.00 9.05 -13.87
CA MET A 364 -4.41 7.84 -13.34
C MET A 364 -5.16 7.41 -12.09
N VAL A 365 -5.46 6.12 -12.01
CA VAL A 365 -6.15 5.50 -10.88
C VAL A 365 -5.36 4.29 -10.42
N GLU A 366 -5.27 4.11 -9.13
CA GLU A 366 -4.53 3.01 -8.52
C GLU A 366 -5.44 1.89 -8.05
N SER A 367 -4.95 0.64 -8.20
CA SER A 367 -5.68 -0.53 -7.71
C SER A 367 -5.63 -0.64 -6.19
N ASN A 368 -6.53 -1.43 -5.63
CA ASN A 368 -6.52 -1.78 -4.21
C ASN A 368 -5.18 -2.42 -3.77
N HIS A 369 -5.05 -2.66 -2.48
CA HIS A 369 -3.89 -3.33 -1.87
C HIS A 369 -2.56 -2.63 -2.15
N MET A 370 -2.52 -1.28 -1.98
CA MET A 370 -1.33 -0.45 -2.25
C MET A 370 -0.83 -0.60 -3.69
N ALA A 371 -1.75 -0.67 -4.63
CA ALA A 371 -1.45 -0.86 -6.05
C ALA A 371 -0.58 -2.10 -6.36
N ASN A 372 -0.54 -3.11 -5.47
CA ASN A 372 0.27 -4.30 -5.63
C ASN A 372 -0.24 -5.15 -6.81
N PRO A 373 0.58 -5.43 -7.85
CA PRO A 373 0.13 -6.15 -9.03
C PRO A 373 -0.26 -7.61 -8.80
N VAL A 374 0.25 -8.25 -7.73
CA VAL A 374 -0.09 -9.63 -7.36
C VAL A 374 -1.54 -9.72 -6.88
N PHE A 375 -1.96 -8.71 -6.09
CA PHE A 375 -3.31 -8.60 -5.54
C PHE A 375 -4.15 -7.56 -6.30
N PHE A 376 -3.88 -7.41 -7.59
CA PHE A 376 -4.52 -6.43 -8.45
C PHE A 376 -6.04 -6.60 -8.43
N GLU A 377 -6.73 -5.60 -7.92
CA GLU A 377 -8.18 -5.50 -7.87
C GLU A 377 -8.61 -4.18 -8.49
N MET A 378 -9.18 -4.26 -9.69
CA MET A 378 -9.63 -3.09 -10.44
C MET A 378 -10.73 -3.48 -11.44
N MET A 379 -11.70 -2.61 -11.59
CA MET A 379 -12.66 -2.63 -12.67
C MET A 379 -12.38 -1.45 -13.62
N PRO A 380 -12.47 -1.61 -14.95
CA PRO A 380 -12.25 -0.50 -15.86
C PRO A 380 -13.31 0.60 -15.64
N MET A 381 -12.89 1.85 -15.77
CA MET A 381 -13.77 3.01 -15.64
C MET A 381 -14.34 3.41 -17.02
N PRO A 382 -15.66 3.67 -17.13
CA PRO A 382 -16.29 4.08 -18.38
C PRO A 382 -16.05 5.58 -18.67
N LEU A 383 -14.80 5.97 -18.70
CA LEU A 383 -14.31 7.31 -19.04
C LEU A 383 -13.12 7.20 -19.97
N LYS A 384 -12.93 8.19 -20.85
CA LYS A 384 -11.76 8.24 -21.74
C LYS A 384 -10.48 8.59 -20.99
N ASN A 385 -9.35 8.14 -21.52
CA ASN A 385 -8.01 8.48 -21.03
C ASN A 385 -7.77 8.11 -19.56
N ILE A 386 -8.25 6.95 -19.13
CA ILE A 386 -7.94 6.39 -17.80
C ILE A 386 -6.70 5.51 -17.90
N ILE A 387 -5.70 5.83 -17.10
CA ILE A 387 -4.46 5.05 -16.95
C ILE A 387 -4.55 4.32 -15.61
N TYR A 388 -4.18 3.04 -15.58
CA TYR A 388 -4.23 2.21 -14.38
C TYR A 388 -2.82 2.02 -13.85
N SER A 389 -2.61 2.41 -12.59
CA SER A 389 -1.29 2.38 -11.94
C SER A 389 -1.16 1.18 -11.00
N VAL A 390 0.04 0.63 -10.99
CA VAL A 390 0.49 -0.41 -10.06
C VAL A 390 1.89 -0.11 -9.54
N HIS A 391 2.20 -0.61 -8.33
CA HIS A 391 3.49 -0.46 -7.67
C HIS A 391 4.18 -1.82 -7.56
N MET A 392 5.36 -1.96 -8.15
CA MET A 392 6.03 -3.24 -8.29
C MET A 392 7.26 -3.35 -7.39
N TYR A 393 7.07 -3.91 -6.21
CA TYR A 393 8.14 -4.16 -5.24
C TYR A 393 8.35 -5.64 -4.94
N SER A 394 7.72 -6.55 -5.71
CA SER A 394 7.88 -7.99 -5.46
C SER A 394 9.26 -8.50 -5.89
N PRO A 395 9.93 -9.31 -5.07
CA PRO A 395 9.55 -9.68 -3.71
C PRO A 395 9.90 -8.58 -2.69
N GLY A 396 8.94 -8.21 -1.85
CA GLY A 396 9.10 -7.12 -0.89
C GLY A 396 10.25 -7.33 0.09
N GLU A 397 10.46 -8.56 0.55
CA GLU A 397 11.57 -8.91 1.44
C GLU A 397 12.94 -8.64 0.81
N TYR A 398 13.06 -8.69 -0.52
CA TYR A 398 14.29 -8.38 -1.24
C TYR A 398 14.42 -6.87 -1.50
N THR A 399 13.40 -6.25 -2.06
CA THR A 399 13.47 -4.84 -2.46
C THR A 399 13.58 -3.90 -1.27
N HIS A 400 13.03 -4.29 -0.12
CA HIS A 400 13.06 -3.53 1.14
C HIS A 400 13.99 -4.13 2.20
N GLN A 401 14.89 -5.05 1.83
CA GLN A 401 15.82 -5.62 2.81
C GLN A 401 16.61 -4.50 3.49
N GLY A 402 16.57 -4.49 4.82
CA GLY A 402 17.25 -3.48 5.62
C GLY A 402 16.58 -2.09 5.64
N VAL A 403 15.38 -1.94 5.10
CA VAL A 403 14.57 -0.73 5.27
C VAL A 403 13.86 -0.79 6.62
N GLY A 404 14.00 0.25 7.42
CA GLY A 404 13.37 0.34 8.74
C GLY A 404 14.30 0.91 9.80
N ASP A 405 14.05 0.59 11.07
CA ASP A 405 14.85 1.05 12.20
C ASP A 405 16.33 0.63 12.06
N LEU A 406 17.26 1.53 12.37
CA LEU A 406 18.71 1.30 12.22
C LEU A 406 19.24 0.12 13.05
N SER A 407 18.69 -0.16 14.24
CA SER A 407 19.05 -1.34 15.03
C SER A 407 18.70 -2.65 14.33
N TYR A 408 17.64 -2.63 13.58
CA TYR A 408 17.08 -3.68 12.79
C TYR A 408 17.82 -3.88 11.45
N VAL A 409 18.21 -2.78 10.82
CA VAL A 409 18.97 -2.74 9.58
C VAL A 409 20.26 -3.54 9.70
N LYS A 410 20.97 -3.47 10.83
CA LYS A 410 22.22 -4.23 11.04
C LYS A 410 21.99 -5.74 10.94
N THR A 411 20.95 -6.24 11.59
CA THR A 411 20.59 -7.68 11.55
C THR A 411 20.15 -8.13 10.15
N PHE A 412 19.42 -7.28 9.44
CA PHE A 412 19.02 -7.57 8.06
C PHE A 412 20.17 -7.50 7.08
N TYR A 413 21.05 -6.53 7.26
CA TYR A 413 22.22 -6.38 6.41
C TYR A 413 23.13 -7.61 6.47
N GLU A 414 23.29 -8.22 7.64
CA GLU A 414 24.04 -9.46 7.82
C GLU A 414 23.38 -10.67 7.11
N ARG A 415 22.11 -10.56 6.71
CA ARG A 415 21.33 -11.60 6.01
C ARG A 415 21.00 -11.23 4.57
N GLN A 416 21.77 -10.35 3.93
CA GLN A 416 21.54 -9.98 2.53
C GLN A 416 21.42 -11.21 1.63
N PHE A 417 20.51 -11.16 0.70
CA PHE A 417 20.31 -12.21 -0.28
C PHE A 417 19.97 -11.61 -1.66
N ASP A 418 20.34 -12.32 -2.71
CA ASP A 418 19.91 -12.04 -4.07
C ASP A 418 18.47 -12.58 -4.28
N TYR A 419 17.63 -11.88 -5.03
CA TYR A 419 16.27 -12.34 -5.31
C TYR A 419 16.22 -13.74 -5.94
N ARG A 420 17.27 -14.13 -6.66
CA ARG A 420 17.39 -15.45 -7.28
C ARG A 420 17.61 -16.56 -6.24
N ASP A 421 18.26 -16.26 -5.13
CA ASP A 421 18.43 -17.21 -4.03
C ASP A 421 17.09 -17.54 -3.35
N ALA A 422 16.12 -16.61 -3.39
CA ALA A 422 14.74 -16.83 -2.97
C ALA A 422 13.85 -17.42 -4.08
N GLY A 423 14.45 -17.95 -5.14
CA GLY A 423 13.73 -18.60 -6.25
C GLY A 423 12.97 -17.63 -7.18
N TRP A 424 13.32 -16.35 -7.16
CA TRP A 424 12.76 -15.39 -8.10
C TRP A 424 13.58 -15.37 -9.40
N THR A 425 12.84 -15.36 -10.49
CA THR A 425 13.37 -15.30 -11.85
C THR A 425 12.56 -14.28 -12.63
N ARG A 426 13.03 -13.88 -13.80
CA ARG A 426 12.26 -13.03 -14.72
C ARG A 426 10.86 -13.60 -15.00
N ALA A 427 10.74 -14.91 -15.16
CA ALA A 427 9.45 -15.57 -15.38
C ALA A 427 8.51 -15.41 -14.18
N ARG A 428 9.04 -15.53 -12.95
CA ARG A 428 8.25 -15.33 -11.73
C ARG A 428 7.89 -13.88 -11.51
N LEU A 429 8.77 -12.93 -11.85
CA LEU A 429 8.44 -11.49 -11.87
C LEU A 429 7.29 -11.20 -12.85
N ALA A 430 7.37 -11.73 -14.07
CA ALA A 430 6.28 -11.59 -15.05
C ALA A 430 4.97 -12.23 -14.55
N LYS A 431 5.05 -13.40 -13.92
CA LYS A 431 3.89 -14.10 -13.34
C LYS A 431 3.22 -13.28 -12.22
N SER A 432 3.99 -12.58 -11.40
CA SER A 432 3.45 -11.72 -10.35
C SER A 432 2.63 -10.54 -10.88
N MET A 433 2.81 -10.17 -12.14
CA MET A 433 2.08 -9.10 -12.83
C MET A 433 1.00 -9.62 -13.79
N GLU A 434 0.74 -10.93 -13.80
CA GLU A 434 -0.16 -11.55 -14.78
C GLU A 434 -1.60 -11.01 -14.72
N ALA A 435 -2.11 -10.71 -13.52
CA ALA A 435 -3.45 -10.16 -13.35
C ALA A 435 -3.60 -8.80 -14.06
N VAL A 436 -2.59 -7.94 -13.91
CA VAL A 436 -2.53 -6.63 -14.59
C VAL A 436 -2.42 -6.81 -16.11
N ARG A 437 -1.60 -7.77 -16.56
CA ARG A 437 -1.45 -8.06 -17.98
C ARG A 437 -2.75 -8.57 -18.62
N LYS A 438 -3.46 -9.46 -17.94
CA LYS A 438 -4.80 -9.94 -18.37
C LYS A 438 -5.81 -8.80 -18.44
N PHE A 439 -5.81 -7.91 -17.44
CA PHE A 439 -6.66 -6.72 -17.45
C PHE A 439 -6.34 -5.81 -18.64
N GLN A 440 -5.07 -5.52 -18.88
CA GLN A 440 -4.63 -4.75 -20.05
C GLN A 440 -5.13 -5.35 -21.36
N GLN A 441 -4.94 -6.65 -21.54
CA GLN A 441 -5.33 -7.35 -22.78
C GLN A 441 -6.85 -7.39 -22.97
N LYS A 442 -7.58 -7.67 -21.88
CA LYS A 442 -9.04 -7.75 -21.91
C LYS A 442 -9.67 -6.42 -22.28
N TYR A 443 -9.21 -5.33 -21.67
CA TYR A 443 -9.85 -4.02 -21.79
C TYR A 443 -9.11 -3.04 -22.70
N GLY A 444 -7.96 -3.40 -23.26
CA GLY A 444 -7.11 -2.46 -24.00
C GLY A 444 -6.56 -1.35 -23.11
N ALA A 445 -6.40 -1.62 -21.81
CA ALA A 445 -6.06 -0.63 -20.82
C ALA A 445 -4.60 -0.14 -20.94
N LYS A 446 -4.36 1.16 -20.71
CA LYS A 446 -3.02 1.73 -20.53
C LYS A 446 -2.59 1.50 -19.09
N ILE A 447 -1.40 0.93 -18.91
CA ILE A 447 -0.82 0.65 -17.60
C ILE A 447 0.39 1.56 -17.35
N GLN A 448 0.49 2.03 -16.11
CA GLN A 448 1.65 2.71 -15.55
C GLN A 448 2.19 1.89 -14.38
N VAL A 449 3.50 1.69 -14.31
CA VAL A 449 4.16 1.29 -13.07
C VAL A 449 4.58 2.56 -12.35
N GLY A 450 3.77 2.97 -11.37
CA GLY A 450 3.95 4.24 -10.63
C GLY A 450 5.20 4.22 -9.77
N GLU A 451 5.48 3.06 -9.17
CA GLU A 451 6.62 2.87 -8.29
C GLU A 451 7.26 1.49 -8.47
N PHE A 452 8.58 1.47 -8.45
CA PHE A 452 9.42 0.29 -8.29
C PHE A 452 10.83 0.71 -7.90
N SER A 453 11.48 -0.08 -7.07
CA SER A 453 12.85 0.20 -6.60
C SER A 453 13.50 -1.05 -6.02
N VAL A 454 14.75 -0.90 -5.61
CA VAL A 454 15.50 -1.87 -4.83
C VAL A 454 16.58 -1.15 -4.01
N THR A 455 16.83 -1.59 -2.78
CA THR A 455 17.84 -0.96 -1.91
C THR A 455 19.25 -1.04 -2.52
N ILE A 456 20.06 0.00 -2.26
CA ILE A 456 21.40 0.13 -2.84
C ILE A 456 22.36 -1.00 -2.45
N TRP A 457 22.10 -1.69 -1.36
CA TRP A 457 22.90 -2.81 -0.85
C TRP A 457 22.35 -4.20 -1.22
N ALA A 458 21.25 -4.27 -1.97
CA ALA A 458 20.68 -5.54 -2.38
C ALA A 458 21.57 -6.24 -3.42
N PRO A 459 22.09 -7.45 -3.13
CA PRO A 459 22.87 -8.19 -4.12
C PRO A 459 22.04 -8.44 -5.39
N GLY A 460 22.63 -8.21 -6.56
CA GLY A 460 21.93 -8.39 -7.84
C GLY A 460 20.92 -7.29 -8.18
N GLY A 461 20.91 -6.14 -7.47
CA GLY A 461 19.94 -5.05 -7.67
C GLY A 461 19.86 -4.53 -9.10
N ALA A 462 20.98 -4.38 -9.79
CA ALA A 462 21.01 -3.98 -11.19
C ALA A 462 20.36 -5.03 -12.12
N SER A 463 20.66 -6.31 -11.90
CA SER A 463 20.04 -7.40 -12.67
C SER A 463 18.53 -7.47 -12.45
N TYR A 464 18.09 -7.31 -11.19
CA TYR A 464 16.67 -7.22 -10.85
C TYR A 464 15.95 -6.10 -11.61
N LEU A 465 16.52 -4.89 -11.60
CA LEU A 465 15.96 -3.74 -12.31
C LEU A 465 15.94 -3.96 -13.83
N ASP A 466 16.99 -4.54 -14.40
CA ASP A 466 17.04 -4.81 -15.84
C ASP A 466 16.00 -5.85 -16.27
N GLU A 467 15.85 -6.93 -15.52
CA GLU A 467 14.81 -7.93 -15.77
C GLU A 467 13.42 -7.33 -15.63
N LEU A 468 13.18 -6.57 -14.57
CA LEU A 468 11.88 -5.97 -14.28
C LEU A 468 11.47 -4.95 -15.35
N VAL A 469 12.35 -3.99 -15.65
CA VAL A 469 12.09 -2.97 -16.67
C VAL A 469 11.95 -3.60 -18.06
N SER A 470 12.70 -4.67 -18.36
CA SER A 470 12.54 -5.40 -19.64
C SER A 470 11.12 -5.98 -19.81
N ILE A 471 10.46 -6.37 -18.71
CA ILE A 471 9.06 -6.84 -18.74
C ILE A 471 8.12 -5.65 -18.99
N PHE A 472 8.34 -4.50 -18.34
CA PHE A 472 7.53 -3.31 -18.58
C PHE A 472 7.59 -2.88 -20.05
N GLU A 473 8.79 -2.86 -20.64
CA GLU A 473 8.99 -2.54 -22.06
C GLU A 473 8.29 -3.55 -22.99
N GLU A 474 8.40 -4.85 -22.72
CA GLU A 474 7.71 -5.91 -23.46
C GLU A 474 6.19 -5.73 -23.42
N TYR A 475 5.64 -5.33 -22.26
CA TYR A 475 4.21 -5.13 -22.08
C TYR A 475 3.74 -3.74 -22.55
N LYS A 476 4.68 -2.86 -22.96
CA LYS A 476 4.43 -1.47 -23.34
C LYS A 476 3.78 -0.68 -22.20
N TRP A 477 4.26 -0.91 -20.98
CA TRP A 477 3.87 -0.16 -19.81
C TRP A 477 4.77 1.05 -19.63
N ASP A 478 4.19 2.18 -19.25
CA ASP A 478 4.95 3.33 -18.81
C ASP A 478 5.43 3.10 -17.37
N TRP A 479 6.50 3.79 -16.93
CA TRP A 479 7.03 3.56 -15.60
C TRP A 479 7.81 4.75 -15.03
N THR A 480 7.83 4.83 -13.69
CA THR A 480 8.60 5.79 -12.92
C THR A 480 9.35 5.09 -11.78
N TYR A 481 10.68 5.23 -11.77
CA TYR A 481 11.55 4.65 -10.74
C TYR A 481 11.40 5.41 -9.42
N HIS A 482 11.25 4.73 -8.31
CA HIS A 482 11.16 5.31 -6.96
C HIS A 482 12.51 5.24 -6.23
N ALA A 483 13.22 6.34 -5.93
CA ALA A 483 12.87 7.67 -6.36
C ALA A 483 14.15 8.48 -6.63
N PHE A 484 13.99 9.57 -7.34
CA PHE A 484 15.08 10.50 -7.60
C PHE A 484 15.33 11.37 -6.36
N ARG A 485 16.50 11.20 -5.72
CA ARG A 485 16.99 12.02 -4.60
C ARG A 485 16.02 12.16 -3.43
N GLU A 486 15.30 11.12 -3.13
CA GLU A 486 14.42 11.04 -1.97
C GLU A 486 15.19 10.49 -0.76
N TRP A 487 15.30 9.18 -0.70
CA TRP A 487 16.07 8.50 0.33
C TRP A 487 17.30 7.83 -0.29
N ASP A 488 18.46 8.03 0.34
CA ASP A 488 19.73 7.58 -0.20
C ASP A 488 19.76 6.06 -0.42
N GLY A 489 19.03 5.30 0.38
CA GLY A 489 18.92 3.84 0.29
C GLY A 489 18.25 3.30 -0.99
N TRP A 490 17.50 4.14 -1.72
CA TRP A 490 16.91 3.80 -3.03
C TRP A 490 17.46 4.63 -4.18
N SER A 491 18.36 5.56 -3.87
CA SER A 491 18.90 6.47 -4.86
C SER A 491 19.77 5.73 -5.89
N LEU A 492 19.60 6.11 -7.15
CA LEU A 492 20.45 5.64 -8.25
C LEU A 492 21.88 6.24 -8.20
N GLU A 493 22.08 7.33 -7.46
CA GLU A 493 23.34 8.04 -7.36
C GLU A 493 24.17 7.64 -6.12
N HIS A 494 23.68 6.66 -5.33
CA HIS A 494 24.32 6.22 -4.09
C HIS A 494 24.75 4.76 -4.16
N GLU A 495 25.81 4.48 -3.42
CA GLU A 495 26.35 3.13 -3.17
C GLU A 495 26.65 2.99 -1.67
N GLY A 496 26.88 1.77 -1.21
CA GLY A 496 27.29 1.48 0.16
C GLY A 496 26.36 0.58 0.92
N THR A 497 26.27 0.82 2.21
CA THR A 497 25.55 0.01 3.18
C THR A 497 24.53 0.86 3.94
N PRO A 498 23.57 0.27 4.65
CA PRO A 498 22.64 1.04 5.48
C PRO A 498 23.32 2.00 6.47
N ALA A 499 24.49 1.62 6.98
CA ALA A 499 25.26 2.44 7.93
C ALA A 499 26.18 3.48 7.25
N ASN A 500 26.39 3.38 5.94
CA ASN A 500 27.30 4.26 5.21
C ASN A 500 26.87 4.39 3.74
N MET A 501 25.78 5.10 3.51
CA MET A 501 25.30 5.47 2.19
C MET A 501 26.11 6.63 1.65
N LYS A 502 26.76 6.46 0.52
CA LYS A 502 27.64 7.47 -0.08
C LYS A 502 27.17 7.84 -1.48
N ARG A 503 26.98 9.13 -1.72
CA ARG A 503 26.69 9.64 -3.05
C ARG A 503 27.96 9.61 -3.91
N THR A 504 27.97 8.76 -4.92
CA THR A 504 29.06 8.62 -5.89
C THR A 504 28.71 9.26 -7.24
N GLY A 505 27.44 9.50 -7.49
CA GLY A 505 26.92 9.91 -8.79
C GLY A 505 26.98 8.79 -9.84
N LYS A 506 27.27 7.58 -9.42
CA LYS A 506 27.39 6.37 -10.24
C LYS A 506 26.79 5.20 -9.48
N SER A 507 26.26 4.24 -10.18
CA SER A 507 25.98 2.89 -9.69
C SER A 507 25.62 1.99 -10.88
N ASP A 508 25.76 0.69 -10.72
CA ASP A 508 25.30 -0.29 -11.71
C ASP A 508 23.78 -0.18 -11.97
N ARG A 509 22.99 0.19 -10.96
CA ARG A 509 21.56 0.45 -11.07
C ARG A 509 21.27 1.70 -11.91
N LEU A 510 22.08 2.78 -11.74
CA LEU A 510 21.97 3.97 -12.59
C LEU A 510 22.30 3.64 -14.05
N ASP A 511 23.32 2.82 -14.29
CA ASP A 511 23.70 2.42 -15.65
C ASP A 511 22.57 1.66 -16.35
N VAL A 512 21.88 0.77 -15.63
CA VAL A 512 20.69 0.08 -16.12
C VAL A 512 19.59 1.09 -16.48
N MET A 513 19.27 2.02 -15.59
CA MET A 513 18.19 3.00 -15.84
C MET A 513 18.55 3.93 -17.01
N LEU A 514 19.80 4.38 -17.10
CA LEU A 514 20.28 5.20 -18.23
C LEU A 514 20.20 4.48 -19.57
N LYS A 515 20.42 3.14 -19.61
CA LYS A 515 20.22 2.31 -20.81
C LYS A 515 18.79 2.47 -21.37
N TYR A 516 17.78 2.53 -20.50
CA TYR A 516 16.38 2.69 -20.90
C TYR A 516 16.03 4.16 -21.15
N PHE A 517 16.49 5.10 -20.36
CA PHE A 517 16.24 6.53 -20.59
C PHE A 517 16.80 7.02 -21.93
N LYS A 518 17.95 6.48 -22.38
CA LYS A 518 18.52 6.80 -23.71
C LYS A 518 17.59 6.48 -24.88
N GLN A 519 16.60 5.59 -24.67
CA GLN A 519 15.62 5.23 -25.69
C GLN A 519 14.45 6.24 -25.77
N ASN A 520 14.36 7.19 -24.85
CA ASN A 520 13.34 8.23 -24.91
C ASN A 520 13.57 9.12 -26.13
N LYS A 521 12.54 9.24 -26.96
CA LYS A 521 12.54 10.18 -28.08
C LYS A 521 12.24 11.57 -27.53
N LYS A 522 13.04 12.53 -27.88
CA LYS A 522 12.80 13.96 -27.65
C LYS A 522 11.93 14.52 -28.75
#